data_a1c2860327b252e1b8553f7f4fa38d2c
#
_entry.id   a1c2860327b252e1b8553f7f4fa38d2c
#
_cell.length_a   1.000
_cell.length_b   1.000
_cell.length_c   1.000
_cell.angle_alpha   90.00
_cell.angle_beta   90.00
_cell.angle_gamma   90.00
#
_symmetry.space_group_name_H-M   'P 1'
#
loop_
_entity.id
_entity.type
_entity.pdbx_description
1 polymer ?
#
loop_
_entity_poly.entity_id
_entity_poly.type
_entity_poly.pdbx_seq_one_letter_code
_entity_poly.pdbx_strand_id
1 'polypeptide(L)'
;MDLVNYDMEAKGYIDAPIDPSLDLIQEIKRLKREKNAVILAHYYQEAEIQDIADYIGDSLGLSQEAAKTDADVIVFAGVHFMAETAKILSPTKKVLLPDAKAGCSLSDSCPPHLFAKFKEQYPDHLVITYVNCTAELKALSDIVCTSSNAVEIVESLPLDQKIIFGPDRNLGAYVKKKTGRDLVLWNGACMVHEIFSQDKIDRLRAEHPEAKFIAHPECEDHILATADYVGSTSGMLKFTINDPANTYIVATESGIIHQMQKASPGKTFIPAPPNNACACNDCPHMKLNTLEKLYNCLKYESPEITLDESVIARAQRPIERMLEISAQLGL
;
A
#
# COMPACT_ATOMS: atom_id res chain seq x y z
N MET A 1 0.17 35.05 1.06
CA MET A 1 0.21 33.63 1.46
C MET A 1 -0.79 33.51 2.57
N ASP A 2 -1.90 32.82 2.36
CA ASP A 2 -2.95 32.72 3.37
C ASP A 2 -2.45 31.94 4.59
N LEU A 3 -2.87 32.34 5.79
CA LEU A 3 -2.50 31.69 7.07
C LEU A 3 -2.76 30.17 7.04
N VAL A 4 -3.79 29.76 6.31
CA VAL A 4 -4.16 28.33 6.11
C VAL A 4 -3.05 27.55 5.38
N ASN A 5 -2.42 28.15 4.37
CA ASN A 5 -1.35 27.48 3.60
C ASN A 5 -0.05 27.35 4.40
N TYR A 6 0.29 28.38 5.23
CA TYR A 6 1.49 28.33 6.07
C TYR A 6 1.38 27.23 7.16
N ASP A 7 0.22 27.11 7.77
CA ASP A 7 -0.05 26.08 8.79
C ASP A 7 -0.05 24.67 8.18
N MET A 8 -0.56 24.52 6.95
CA MET A 8 -0.57 23.26 6.20
C MET A 8 0.84 22.74 5.90
N GLU A 9 1.77 23.60 5.45
CA GLU A 9 3.16 23.19 5.19
C GLU A 9 3.86 22.66 6.47
N ALA A 10 3.59 23.30 7.62
CA ALA A 10 4.16 22.87 8.89
C ALA A 10 3.55 21.57 9.43
N LYS A 11 2.24 21.40 9.32
CA LYS A 11 1.48 20.27 9.87
C LYS A 11 1.36 19.09 8.91
N GLY A 12 1.34 19.34 7.61
CA GLY A 12 1.10 18.34 6.56
C GLY A 12 -0.38 18.16 6.20
N TYR A 13 -1.28 18.88 6.85
CA TYR A 13 -2.72 18.82 6.61
C TYR A 13 -3.39 20.17 6.89
N ILE A 14 -4.62 20.33 6.41
CA ILE A 14 -5.44 21.52 6.71
C ILE A 14 -6.05 21.37 8.09
N ASP A 15 -5.58 22.17 9.05
CA ASP A 15 -6.08 22.24 10.43
C ASP A 15 -7.10 23.39 10.58
N ALA A 16 -8.18 23.33 9.80
CA ALA A 16 -9.26 24.29 9.88
C ALA A 16 -10.33 23.80 10.89
N PRO A 17 -10.90 24.72 11.69
CA PRO A 17 -11.97 24.37 12.62
C PRO A 17 -13.16 23.76 11.89
N ILE A 18 -13.70 22.69 12.46
CA ILE A 18 -14.89 22.01 11.97
C ILE A 18 -16.02 22.28 12.98
N ASP A 19 -17.19 22.63 12.49
CA ASP A 19 -18.37 22.76 13.33
C ASP A 19 -18.70 21.39 13.94
N PRO A 20 -18.72 21.25 15.27
CA PRO A 20 -18.95 19.97 15.94
C PRO A 20 -20.38 19.42 15.73
N SER A 21 -21.30 20.22 15.21
CA SER A 21 -22.66 19.79 14.85
C SER A 21 -22.75 19.14 13.47
N LEU A 22 -21.70 19.21 12.65
CA LEU A 22 -21.68 18.61 11.31
C LEU A 22 -21.62 17.08 11.35
N ASP A 23 -22.46 16.46 10.55
CA ASP A 23 -22.28 15.05 10.15
C ASP A 23 -21.20 14.99 9.07
N LEU A 24 -19.97 14.67 9.48
CA LEU A 24 -18.80 14.63 8.58
C LEU A 24 -19.00 13.66 7.42
N ILE A 25 -19.66 12.54 7.65
CA ILE A 25 -19.90 11.53 6.61
C ILE A 25 -20.80 12.10 5.52
N GLN A 26 -21.88 12.78 5.90
CA GLN A 26 -22.79 13.40 4.94
C GLN A 26 -22.12 14.56 4.20
N GLU A 27 -21.33 15.37 4.89
CA GLU A 27 -20.61 16.49 4.30
C GLU A 27 -19.52 16.01 3.31
N ILE A 28 -18.77 14.97 3.64
CA ILE A 28 -17.80 14.34 2.72
C ILE A 28 -18.53 13.84 1.47
N LYS A 29 -19.66 13.15 1.63
CA LYS A 29 -20.47 12.68 0.48
C LYS A 29 -21.01 13.83 -0.38
N ARG A 30 -21.36 14.97 0.25
CA ARG A 30 -21.79 16.18 -0.47
C ARG A 30 -20.64 16.78 -1.28
N LEU A 31 -19.49 17.00 -0.64
CA LEU A 31 -18.29 17.56 -1.27
C LEU A 31 -17.79 16.69 -2.42
N LYS A 32 -17.80 15.35 -2.25
CA LYS A 32 -17.48 14.42 -3.34
C LYS A 32 -18.30 14.67 -4.60
N ARG A 33 -19.63 14.80 -4.44
CA ARG A 33 -20.52 15.05 -5.60
C ARG A 33 -20.26 16.43 -6.22
N GLU A 34 -20.11 17.46 -5.40
CA GLU A 34 -19.87 18.84 -5.87
C GLU A 34 -18.57 18.98 -6.66
N LYS A 35 -17.54 18.24 -6.27
CA LYS A 35 -16.21 18.33 -6.85
C LYS A 35 -15.90 17.26 -7.89
N ASN A 36 -16.88 16.42 -8.24
CA ASN A 36 -16.67 15.23 -9.04
C ASN A 36 -15.45 14.43 -8.53
N ALA A 37 -15.43 14.15 -7.22
CA ALA A 37 -14.31 13.52 -6.55
C ALA A 37 -14.58 12.05 -6.24
N VAL A 38 -13.51 11.23 -6.30
CA VAL A 38 -13.49 9.84 -5.87
C VAL A 38 -12.55 9.67 -4.68
N ILE A 39 -12.93 8.86 -3.69
CA ILE A 39 -12.08 8.47 -2.57
C ILE A 39 -11.59 7.04 -2.83
N LEU A 40 -10.28 6.89 -2.97
CA LEU A 40 -9.57 5.62 -3.05
C LEU A 40 -8.93 5.33 -1.70
N ALA A 41 -9.34 4.25 -1.02
CA ALA A 41 -8.84 3.91 0.31
C ALA A 41 -8.10 2.56 0.32
N HIS A 42 -6.92 2.54 0.95
CA HIS A 42 -6.22 1.29 1.19
C HIS A 42 -6.87 0.51 2.35
N TYR A 43 -6.80 -0.82 2.33
CA TYR A 43 -7.29 -1.71 3.39
C TYR A 43 -6.74 -1.39 4.79
N TYR A 44 -5.62 -0.67 4.90
CA TYR A 44 -4.98 -0.31 6.17
C TYR A 44 -5.48 1.01 6.77
N GLN A 45 -6.49 1.63 6.16
CA GLN A 45 -7.13 2.81 6.73
C GLN A 45 -8.03 2.46 7.90
N GLU A 46 -8.42 3.47 8.70
CA GLU A 46 -9.44 3.32 9.72
C GLU A 46 -10.77 2.88 9.10
N ALA A 47 -11.53 2.07 9.85
CA ALA A 47 -12.80 1.50 9.39
C ALA A 47 -13.77 2.54 8.83
N GLU A 48 -13.87 3.69 9.48
CA GLU A 48 -14.75 4.79 9.06
C GLU A 48 -14.37 5.41 7.72
N ILE A 49 -13.06 5.47 7.39
CA ILE A 49 -12.57 5.92 6.08
C ILE A 49 -12.84 4.85 5.03
N GLN A 50 -12.63 3.58 5.35
CA GLN A 50 -12.95 2.49 4.47
C GLN A 50 -14.45 2.48 4.11
N ASP A 51 -15.34 2.76 5.09
CA ASP A 51 -16.79 2.70 4.89
C ASP A 51 -17.36 3.83 4.02
N ILE A 52 -16.63 4.93 3.84
CA ILE A 52 -17.06 6.06 2.97
C ILE A 52 -16.32 6.11 1.63
N ALA A 53 -15.31 5.27 1.44
CA ALA A 53 -14.54 5.20 0.20
C ALA A 53 -15.38 4.67 -0.96
N ASP A 54 -15.08 5.12 -2.17
CA ASP A 54 -15.69 4.59 -3.40
C ASP A 54 -15.06 3.27 -3.80
N TYR A 55 -13.76 3.17 -3.61
CA TYR A 55 -12.98 1.96 -3.85
C TYR A 55 -12.07 1.68 -2.68
N ILE A 56 -12.03 0.41 -2.29
CA ILE A 56 -11.17 -0.12 -1.24
C ILE A 56 -10.35 -1.23 -1.88
N GLY A 57 -9.04 -1.19 -1.70
CA GLY A 57 -8.16 -2.17 -2.33
C GLY A 57 -6.76 -2.19 -1.76
N ASP A 58 -5.96 -3.09 -2.34
CA ASP A 58 -4.50 -3.05 -2.23
C ASP A 58 -3.89 -2.09 -3.28
N SER A 59 -2.56 -1.98 -3.28
CA SER A 59 -1.87 -1.05 -4.16
C SER A 59 -2.12 -1.31 -5.65
N LEU A 60 -2.30 -2.57 -6.08
CA LEU A 60 -2.59 -2.89 -7.47
C LEU A 60 -4.00 -2.44 -7.86
N GLY A 61 -5.00 -2.85 -7.10
CA GLY A 61 -6.39 -2.50 -7.36
C GLY A 61 -6.61 -0.98 -7.36
N LEU A 62 -6.02 -0.27 -6.40
CA LEU A 62 -6.14 1.20 -6.33
C LEU A 62 -5.40 1.90 -7.48
N SER A 63 -4.27 1.35 -7.97
CA SER A 63 -3.59 1.87 -9.16
C SER A 63 -4.44 1.70 -10.42
N GLN A 64 -5.10 0.54 -10.55
CA GLN A 64 -6.03 0.27 -11.66
C GLN A 64 -7.22 1.23 -11.64
N GLU A 65 -7.79 1.51 -10.46
CA GLU A 65 -8.91 2.43 -10.32
C GLU A 65 -8.49 3.88 -10.56
N ALA A 66 -7.31 4.30 -10.07
CA ALA A 66 -6.78 5.63 -10.35
C ALA A 66 -6.58 5.89 -11.85
N ALA A 67 -6.17 4.86 -12.61
CA ALA A 67 -5.99 4.95 -14.06
C ALA A 67 -7.31 5.03 -14.84
N LYS A 68 -8.40 4.46 -14.31
CA LYS A 68 -9.70 4.32 -15.03
C LYS A 68 -10.73 5.37 -14.67
N THR A 69 -10.66 5.97 -13.47
CA THR A 69 -11.70 6.86 -12.98
C THR A 69 -11.91 8.08 -13.88
N ASP A 70 -13.16 8.51 -14.06
CA ASP A 70 -13.53 9.73 -14.78
C ASP A 70 -13.64 10.96 -13.84
N ALA A 71 -13.42 10.78 -12.53
CA ALA A 71 -13.45 11.87 -11.57
C ALA A 71 -12.37 12.93 -11.86
N ASP A 72 -12.67 14.19 -11.56
CA ASP A 72 -11.73 15.31 -11.70
C ASP A 72 -10.74 15.36 -10.53
N VAL A 73 -11.19 14.90 -9.36
CA VAL A 73 -10.43 14.90 -8.11
C VAL A 73 -10.32 13.48 -7.56
N ILE A 74 -9.10 13.04 -7.28
CA ILE A 74 -8.83 11.78 -6.59
C ILE A 74 -8.36 12.12 -5.17
N VAL A 75 -9.10 11.71 -4.14
CA VAL A 75 -8.62 11.76 -2.76
C VAL A 75 -8.06 10.38 -2.41
N PHE A 76 -6.77 10.32 -2.18
CA PHE A 76 -6.11 9.06 -1.86
C PHE A 76 -5.99 8.90 -0.34
N ALA A 77 -6.88 8.12 0.27
CA ALA A 77 -6.78 7.71 1.67
C ALA A 77 -5.78 6.54 1.78
N GLY A 78 -4.53 6.88 1.93
CA GLY A 78 -3.38 5.98 1.94
C GLY A 78 -2.12 6.71 2.35
N VAL A 79 -0.99 6.37 1.74
CA VAL A 79 0.31 6.99 1.99
C VAL A 79 0.87 7.66 0.72
N HIS A 80 1.89 8.49 0.91
CA HIS A 80 2.40 9.42 -0.10
C HIS A 80 2.71 8.75 -1.44
N PHE A 81 3.46 7.65 -1.45
CA PHE A 81 3.84 6.96 -2.70
C PHE A 81 2.63 6.42 -3.49
N MET A 82 1.50 6.12 -2.83
CA MET A 82 0.26 5.71 -3.49
C MET A 82 -0.40 6.87 -4.20
N ALA A 83 -0.45 8.02 -3.54
CA ALA A 83 -0.98 9.25 -4.13
C ALA A 83 -0.08 9.74 -5.29
N GLU A 84 1.25 9.61 -5.18
CA GLU A 84 2.18 9.83 -6.30
C GLU A 84 1.89 8.88 -7.48
N THR A 85 1.64 7.59 -7.21
CA THR A 85 1.28 6.63 -8.26
C THR A 85 0.00 7.03 -8.97
N ALA A 86 -1.02 7.48 -8.21
CA ALA A 86 -2.26 8.00 -8.79
C ALA A 86 -2.02 9.26 -9.64
N LYS A 87 -1.14 10.17 -9.18
CA LYS A 87 -0.77 11.39 -9.95
C LYS A 87 -0.01 11.05 -11.24
N ILE A 88 0.87 10.06 -11.21
CA ILE A 88 1.61 9.60 -12.40
C ILE A 88 0.64 9.00 -13.44
N LEU A 89 -0.32 8.19 -13.00
CA LEU A 89 -1.31 7.55 -13.87
C LEU A 89 -2.40 8.52 -14.38
N SER A 90 -2.68 9.56 -13.60
CA SER A 90 -3.70 10.58 -13.92
C SER A 90 -3.13 11.99 -13.76
N PRO A 91 -2.15 12.40 -14.60
CA PRO A 91 -1.38 13.64 -14.40
C PRO A 91 -2.21 14.92 -14.53
N THR A 92 -3.32 14.88 -15.26
CA THR A 92 -4.23 16.02 -15.44
C THR A 92 -5.23 16.18 -14.31
N LYS A 93 -5.41 15.14 -13.47
CA LYS A 93 -6.35 15.15 -12.35
C LYS A 93 -5.71 15.77 -11.11
N LYS A 94 -6.54 16.36 -10.27
CA LYS A 94 -6.12 16.79 -8.95
C LYS A 94 -6.07 15.58 -8.03
N VAL A 95 -4.88 15.26 -7.48
CA VAL A 95 -4.70 14.16 -6.52
C VAL A 95 -4.41 14.76 -5.16
N LEU A 96 -5.26 14.45 -4.19
CA LEU A 96 -5.22 14.95 -2.83
C LEU A 96 -4.82 13.82 -1.86
N LEU A 97 -4.06 14.18 -0.83
CA LEU A 97 -3.69 13.28 0.27
C LEU A 97 -4.08 13.96 1.59
N PRO A 98 -4.95 13.38 2.43
CA PRO A 98 -5.47 14.05 3.62
C PRO A 98 -4.41 14.53 4.60
N ASP A 99 -3.27 13.81 4.67
CA ASP A 99 -2.08 14.22 5.41
C ASP A 99 -0.82 13.97 4.58
N ALA A 100 -0.13 15.01 4.17
CA ALA A 100 1.11 14.94 3.38
C ALA A 100 2.28 14.26 4.13
N LYS A 101 2.18 14.13 5.48
CA LYS A 101 3.14 13.37 6.31
C LYS A 101 2.84 11.87 6.39
N ALA A 102 1.77 11.40 5.74
CA ALA A 102 1.49 9.99 5.59
C ALA A 102 2.54 9.33 4.67
N GLY A 103 3.75 9.13 5.20
CA GLY A 103 4.91 8.56 4.54
C GLY A 103 4.91 7.03 4.53
N CYS A 104 6.09 6.43 4.32
CA CYS A 104 6.28 4.98 4.36
C CYS A 104 7.71 4.63 4.72
N SER A 105 7.92 3.90 5.82
CA SER A 105 9.25 3.49 6.27
C SER A 105 10.01 2.67 5.23
N LEU A 106 9.31 1.84 4.46
CA LEU A 106 9.91 1.09 3.37
C LEU A 106 10.38 2.01 2.24
N SER A 107 9.56 2.96 1.83
CA SER A 107 9.94 3.97 0.84
C SER A 107 11.16 4.77 1.29
N ASP A 108 11.19 5.20 2.56
CA ASP A 108 12.29 5.96 3.15
C ASP A 108 13.59 5.15 3.24
N SER A 109 13.49 3.81 3.33
CA SER A 109 14.65 2.91 3.38
C SER A 109 15.42 2.82 2.06
N CYS A 110 14.88 3.38 0.97
CA CYS A 110 15.47 3.30 -0.37
C CYS A 110 15.53 4.69 -1.04
N PRO A 111 16.43 5.57 -0.60
CA PRO A 111 16.62 6.88 -1.22
C PRO A 111 17.03 6.76 -2.69
N PRO A 112 16.40 7.47 -3.64
CA PRO A 112 16.63 7.33 -5.08
C PRO A 112 18.10 7.51 -5.49
N HIS A 113 18.80 8.47 -4.86
CA HIS A 113 20.21 8.74 -5.17
C HIS A 113 21.16 7.61 -4.72
N LEU A 114 20.80 6.85 -3.67
CA LEU A 114 21.56 5.68 -3.22
C LEU A 114 21.23 4.47 -4.09
N PHE A 115 19.97 4.32 -4.46
CA PHE A 115 19.55 3.26 -5.35
C PHE A 115 20.14 3.42 -6.76
N ALA A 116 20.26 4.63 -7.28
CA ALA A 116 20.94 4.90 -8.54
C ALA A 116 22.40 4.40 -8.53
N LYS A 117 23.16 4.70 -7.46
CA LYS A 117 24.52 4.19 -7.28
C LYS A 117 24.59 2.67 -7.12
N PHE A 118 23.58 2.07 -6.51
CA PHE A 118 23.49 0.61 -6.41
C PHE A 118 23.24 -0.02 -7.77
N LYS A 119 22.33 0.55 -8.57
CA LYS A 119 22.05 0.10 -9.94
C LYS A 119 23.28 0.15 -10.85
N GLU A 120 24.14 1.16 -10.71
CA GLU A 120 25.37 1.31 -11.50
C GLU A 120 26.33 0.12 -11.33
N GLN A 121 26.26 -0.62 -10.20
CA GLN A 121 27.08 -1.82 -9.97
C GLN A 121 26.58 -3.04 -10.76
N TYR A 122 25.38 -2.97 -11.34
CA TYR A 122 24.70 -4.07 -12.03
C TYR A 122 24.13 -3.60 -13.38
N PRO A 123 25.00 -3.17 -14.33
CA PRO A 123 24.57 -2.51 -15.58
C PRO A 123 23.71 -3.40 -16.49
N ASP A 124 23.85 -4.73 -16.39
CA ASP A 124 23.13 -5.71 -17.22
C ASP A 124 21.82 -6.21 -16.57
N HIS A 125 21.41 -5.63 -15.43
CA HIS A 125 20.23 -6.07 -14.72
C HIS A 125 19.01 -5.20 -15.03
N LEU A 126 17.88 -5.85 -15.24
CA LEU A 126 16.58 -5.20 -15.27
C LEU A 126 16.16 -4.84 -13.85
N VAL A 127 15.61 -3.65 -13.65
CA VAL A 127 15.20 -3.15 -12.34
C VAL A 127 13.70 -3.34 -12.16
N ILE A 128 13.33 -4.15 -11.18
CA ILE A 128 11.94 -4.29 -10.70
C ILE A 128 11.85 -3.61 -9.35
N THR A 129 10.92 -2.67 -9.20
CA THR A 129 10.66 -2.06 -7.89
C THR A 129 9.25 -2.34 -7.41
N TYR A 130 9.16 -2.68 -6.15
CA TYR A 130 7.90 -2.70 -5.45
C TYR A 130 7.32 -1.28 -5.39
N VAL A 131 6.02 -1.15 -5.61
CA VAL A 131 5.31 0.15 -5.71
C VAL A 131 5.47 1.03 -4.47
N ASN A 132 5.83 0.44 -3.32
CA ASN A 132 6.09 1.12 -2.05
C ASN A 132 7.42 1.88 -2.07
N CYS A 133 7.54 2.81 -3.01
CA CYS A 133 8.71 3.65 -3.23
C CYS A 133 8.31 5.00 -3.85
N THR A 134 9.19 5.99 -3.80
CA THR A 134 8.92 7.33 -4.34
C THR A 134 8.77 7.35 -5.86
N ALA A 135 8.16 8.42 -6.39
CA ALA A 135 8.04 8.63 -7.83
C ALA A 135 9.42 8.64 -8.53
N GLU A 136 10.44 9.24 -7.88
CA GLU A 136 11.81 9.27 -8.40
C GLU A 136 12.43 7.88 -8.48
N LEU A 137 12.13 6.99 -7.50
CA LEU A 137 12.61 5.61 -7.56
C LEU A 137 11.90 4.82 -8.67
N LYS A 138 10.60 5.02 -8.85
CA LYS A 138 9.85 4.45 -9.98
C LYS A 138 10.44 4.91 -11.32
N ALA A 139 10.91 6.16 -11.42
CA ALA A 139 11.57 6.71 -12.61
C ALA A 139 12.96 6.08 -12.90
N LEU A 140 13.55 5.35 -11.96
CA LEU A 140 14.80 4.56 -12.14
C LEU A 140 14.53 3.10 -12.50
N SER A 141 13.27 2.68 -12.50
CA SER A 141 12.85 1.29 -12.67
C SER A 141 12.51 0.95 -14.11
N ASP A 142 12.55 -0.31 -14.45
CA ASP A 142 12.10 -0.84 -15.75
C ASP A 142 10.67 -1.39 -15.64
N ILE A 143 10.31 -1.94 -14.47
CA ILE A 143 8.98 -2.44 -14.15
C ILE A 143 8.71 -2.13 -12.67
N VAL A 144 7.49 -1.67 -12.37
CA VAL A 144 6.96 -1.64 -11.00
C VAL A 144 6.20 -2.94 -10.73
N CYS A 145 6.15 -3.40 -9.49
CA CYS A 145 5.31 -4.52 -9.07
C CYS A 145 4.57 -4.21 -7.77
N THR A 146 3.62 -5.05 -7.42
CA THR A 146 2.96 -5.07 -6.11
C THR A 146 3.11 -6.46 -5.49
N SER A 147 2.75 -6.63 -4.21
CA SER A 147 2.71 -7.95 -3.58
C SER A 147 1.70 -8.91 -4.25
N SER A 148 0.77 -8.38 -5.04
CA SER A 148 -0.24 -9.16 -5.77
C SER A 148 0.25 -9.76 -7.09
N ASN A 149 1.37 -9.26 -7.64
CA ASN A 149 1.83 -9.64 -9.00
C ASN A 149 3.35 -9.80 -9.12
N ALA A 150 4.11 -9.63 -8.04
CA ALA A 150 5.59 -9.64 -8.11
C ALA A 150 6.14 -10.98 -8.60
N VAL A 151 5.56 -12.10 -8.20
CA VAL A 151 5.95 -13.45 -8.63
C VAL A 151 5.70 -13.59 -10.13
N GLU A 152 4.50 -13.31 -10.56
CA GLU A 152 4.04 -13.44 -11.95
C GLU A 152 4.82 -12.50 -12.89
N ILE A 153 5.14 -11.28 -12.45
CA ILE A 153 5.99 -10.35 -13.23
C ILE A 153 7.37 -10.95 -13.44
N VAL A 154 8.00 -11.50 -12.39
CA VAL A 154 9.33 -12.11 -12.51
C VAL A 154 9.28 -13.36 -13.38
N GLU A 155 8.24 -14.19 -13.28
CA GLU A 155 8.04 -15.38 -14.11
C GLU A 155 7.78 -15.04 -15.59
N SER A 156 7.18 -13.89 -15.89
CA SER A 156 6.93 -13.44 -17.27
C SER A 156 8.19 -13.03 -18.04
N LEU A 157 9.33 -12.86 -17.34
CA LEU A 157 10.59 -12.44 -17.94
C LEU A 157 11.43 -13.63 -18.43
N PRO A 158 12.30 -13.45 -19.45
CA PRO A 158 13.24 -14.48 -19.90
C PRO A 158 14.05 -15.07 -18.74
N LEU A 159 14.29 -16.37 -18.75
CA LEU A 159 14.96 -17.09 -17.65
C LEU A 159 16.38 -16.61 -17.36
N ASP A 160 17.08 -16.11 -18.37
CA ASP A 160 18.43 -15.56 -18.28
C ASP A 160 18.47 -14.07 -17.92
N GLN A 161 17.32 -13.42 -17.82
CA GLN A 161 17.24 -12.01 -17.42
C GLN A 161 17.71 -11.84 -15.97
N LYS A 162 18.80 -11.11 -15.80
CA LYS A 162 19.28 -10.69 -14.49
C LYS A 162 18.40 -9.57 -13.92
N ILE A 163 18.12 -9.60 -12.63
CA ILE A 163 17.14 -8.70 -12.02
C ILE A 163 17.69 -8.09 -10.73
N ILE A 164 17.54 -6.76 -10.59
CA ILE A 164 17.58 -6.06 -9.31
C ILE A 164 16.15 -5.95 -8.81
N PHE A 165 15.92 -6.26 -7.52
CA PHE A 165 14.64 -6.12 -6.87
C PHE A 165 14.75 -5.23 -5.62
N GLY A 166 13.89 -4.24 -5.48
CA GLY A 166 13.79 -3.34 -4.34
C GLY A 166 12.40 -2.71 -4.22
N PRO A 167 12.15 -1.95 -3.16
CA PRO A 167 13.00 -1.74 -1.99
C PRO A 167 12.94 -2.86 -0.95
N ASP A 168 11.90 -3.73 -0.94
CA ASP A 168 11.65 -4.71 0.12
C ASP A 168 12.45 -6.01 -0.07
N ARG A 169 13.37 -6.28 0.88
CA ARG A 169 14.19 -7.51 0.84
C ARG A 169 13.39 -8.78 1.13
N ASN A 170 12.35 -8.68 1.97
CA ASN A 170 11.55 -9.83 2.38
C ASN A 170 10.64 -10.27 1.23
N LEU A 171 9.93 -9.33 0.59
CA LEU A 171 9.19 -9.61 -0.64
C LEU A 171 10.12 -10.14 -1.73
N GLY A 172 11.30 -9.54 -1.92
CA GLY A 172 12.30 -10.02 -2.88
C GLY A 172 12.77 -11.44 -2.59
N ALA A 173 13.04 -11.79 -1.32
CA ALA A 173 13.38 -13.14 -0.91
C ALA A 173 12.23 -14.14 -1.14
N TYR A 174 11.00 -13.74 -0.86
CA TYR A 174 9.80 -14.51 -1.18
C TYR A 174 9.69 -14.80 -2.68
N VAL A 175 9.87 -13.79 -3.52
CA VAL A 175 9.86 -13.92 -4.99
C VAL A 175 10.97 -14.85 -5.46
N LYS A 176 12.22 -14.72 -4.95
CA LYS A 176 13.33 -15.67 -5.23
C LYS A 176 12.93 -17.10 -4.93
N LYS A 177 12.34 -17.34 -3.74
CA LYS A 177 11.95 -18.68 -3.29
C LYS A 177 10.83 -19.28 -4.17
N LYS A 178 9.87 -18.46 -4.59
CA LYS A 178 8.73 -18.90 -5.42
C LYS A 178 9.13 -19.20 -6.85
N THR A 179 9.96 -18.34 -7.45
CA THR A 179 10.32 -18.42 -8.87
C THR A 179 11.59 -19.24 -9.12
N GLY A 180 12.39 -19.51 -8.09
CA GLY A 180 13.71 -20.12 -8.23
C GLY A 180 14.74 -19.22 -8.93
N ARG A 181 14.39 -17.93 -9.20
CA ARG A 181 15.26 -16.95 -9.88
C ARG A 181 16.25 -16.33 -8.90
N ASP A 182 17.45 -16.06 -9.37
CA ASP A 182 18.40 -15.27 -8.59
C ASP A 182 18.13 -13.77 -8.82
N LEU A 183 17.90 -13.04 -7.72
CA LEU A 183 17.64 -11.61 -7.71
C LEU A 183 18.68 -10.91 -6.84
N VAL A 184 19.18 -9.77 -7.30
CA VAL A 184 19.99 -8.86 -6.48
C VAL A 184 19.00 -7.98 -5.70
N LEU A 185 19.05 -8.06 -4.37
CA LEU A 185 18.07 -7.40 -3.52
C LEU A 185 18.63 -6.11 -2.90
N TRP A 186 17.84 -5.04 -2.92
CA TRP A 186 18.05 -3.89 -2.04
C TRP A 186 17.73 -4.29 -0.60
N ASN A 187 18.46 -3.72 0.37
CA ASN A 187 18.31 -4.10 1.79
C ASN A 187 17.36 -3.15 2.55
N GLY A 188 16.13 -2.98 2.05
CA GLY A 188 15.07 -2.26 2.75
C GLY A 188 14.00 -3.21 3.31
N ALA A 189 13.17 -2.71 4.23
CA ALA A 189 12.08 -3.49 4.81
C ALA A 189 10.98 -2.61 5.40
N CYS A 190 9.78 -3.16 5.49
CA CYS A 190 8.62 -2.52 6.09
C CYS A 190 8.62 -2.71 7.61
N MET A 191 8.67 -1.62 8.38
CA MET A 191 8.65 -1.68 9.85
C MET A 191 7.44 -2.43 10.42
N VAL A 192 6.30 -2.42 9.72
CA VAL A 192 5.06 -3.07 10.16
C VAL A 192 5.17 -4.59 10.02
N HIS A 193 5.87 -5.10 9.00
CA HIS A 193 5.97 -6.51 8.71
C HIS A 193 7.21 -7.19 9.33
N GLU A 194 8.20 -6.41 9.77
CA GLU A 194 9.40 -6.93 10.46
C GLU A 194 9.26 -7.11 11.98
N ILE A 195 8.16 -6.65 12.57
CA ILE A 195 8.03 -6.67 14.03
C ILE A 195 7.24 -7.86 14.57
N PHE A 196 6.79 -8.78 13.76
CA PHE A 196 6.06 -9.95 14.24
C PHE A 196 6.93 -10.87 15.10
N SER A 197 6.30 -11.44 16.14
CA SER A 197 6.96 -12.33 17.09
C SER A 197 6.59 -13.78 16.82
N GLN A 198 7.53 -14.59 16.34
CA GLN A 198 7.32 -16.03 16.17
C GLN A 198 6.84 -16.70 17.46
N ASP A 199 7.52 -16.44 18.59
CA ASP A 199 7.17 -17.03 19.90
C ASP A 199 5.73 -16.68 20.33
N LYS A 200 5.28 -15.45 20.08
CA LYS A 200 3.91 -15.03 20.41
C LYS A 200 2.90 -15.64 19.44
N ILE A 201 3.24 -15.74 18.16
CA ILE A 201 2.42 -16.41 17.15
C ILE A 201 2.25 -17.88 17.49
N ASP A 202 3.33 -18.58 17.87
CA ASP A 202 3.28 -19.99 18.25
C ASP A 202 2.41 -20.23 19.48
N ARG A 203 2.46 -19.35 20.48
CA ARG A 203 1.56 -19.39 21.65
C ARG A 203 0.11 -19.18 21.22
N LEU A 204 -0.16 -18.18 20.39
CA LEU A 204 -1.49 -17.88 19.89
C LEU A 204 -2.06 -19.05 19.07
N ARG A 205 -1.23 -19.72 18.25
CA ARG A 205 -1.62 -20.94 17.54
C ARG A 205 -1.89 -22.12 18.48
N ALA A 206 -1.17 -22.22 19.58
CA ALA A 206 -1.43 -23.25 20.60
C ALA A 206 -2.76 -23.00 21.35
N GLU A 207 -3.14 -21.74 21.55
CA GLU A 207 -4.43 -21.33 22.12
C GLU A 207 -5.60 -21.52 21.14
N HIS A 208 -5.32 -21.42 19.82
CA HIS A 208 -6.29 -21.54 18.72
C HIS A 208 -5.83 -22.59 17.70
N PRO A 209 -5.79 -23.88 18.06
CA PRO A 209 -5.25 -24.94 17.19
C PRO A 209 -6.05 -25.14 15.90
N GLU A 210 -7.29 -24.67 15.83
CA GLU A 210 -8.16 -24.67 14.65
C GLU A 210 -7.87 -23.51 13.71
N ALA A 211 -7.14 -22.47 14.16
CA ALA A 211 -6.92 -21.26 13.38
C ALA A 211 -5.88 -21.48 12.28
N LYS A 212 -6.17 -20.95 11.09
CA LYS A 212 -5.17 -20.83 10.04
C LYS A 212 -4.35 -19.55 10.21
N PHE A 213 -3.05 -19.69 10.07
CA PHE A 213 -2.12 -18.58 10.09
C PHE A 213 -1.87 -18.08 8.67
N ILE A 214 -2.19 -16.81 8.42
CA ILE A 214 -2.01 -16.17 7.10
C ILE A 214 -1.10 -14.96 7.21
N ALA A 215 -0.19 -14.76 6.24
CA ALA A 215 0.84 -13.74 6.32
C ALA A 215 1.04 -12.98 4.99
N HIS A 216 1.43 -11.72 5.12
CA HIS A 216 1.84 -10.90 3.98
C HIS A 216 3.29 -11.22 3.58
N PRO A 217 3.65 -11.24 2.28
CA PRO A 217 4.99 -11.61 1.82
C PRO A 217 6.12 -10.62 2.21
N GLU A 218 5.80 -9.45 2.77
CA GLU A 218 6.77 -8.56 3.40
C GLU A 218 7.22 -9.02 4.81
N CYS A 219 6.58 -10.05 5.39
CA CYS A 219 7.05 -10.64 6.64
C CYS A 219 8.37 -11.37 6.45
N GLU A 220 9.15 -11.50 7.52
CA GLU A 220 10.41 -12.24 7.50
C GLU A 220 10.21 -13.72 7.16
N ASP A 221 11.20 -14.36 6.51
CA ASP A 221 11.09 -15.74 5.99
C ASP A 221 10.72 -16.77 7.09
N HIS A 222 11.19 -16.59 8.33
CA HIS A 222 10.84 -17.48 9.43
C HIS A 222 9.35 -17.41 9.80
N ILE A 223 8.71 -16.25 9.69
CA ILE A 223 7.26 -16.06 9.86
C ILE A 223 6.51 -16.73 8.70
N LEU A 224 6.95 -16.45 7.45
CA LEU A 224 6.33 -17.01 6.25
C LEU A 224 6.41 -18.54 6.20
N ALA A 225 7.50 -19.12 6.75
CA ALA A 225 7.71 -20.56 6.76
C ALA A 225 6.67 -21.34 7.60
N THR A 226 6.00 -20.67 8.53
CA THR A 226 4.98 -21.26 9.40
C THR A 226 3.54 -20.93 8.97
N ALA A 227 3.37 -20.09 7.94
CA ALA A 227 2.06 -19.64 7.46
C ALA A 227 1.36 -20.73 6.62
N ASP A 228 0.06 -20.90 6.84
CA ASP A 228 -0.82 -21.76 6.03
C ASP A 228 -1.13 -21.13 4.67
N TYR A 229 -1.08 -19.79 4.60
CA TYR A 229 -1.22 -19.02 3.36
C TYR A 229 -0.35 -17.77 3.39
N VAL A 230 0.32 -17.49 2.28
CA VAL A 230 1.09 -16.25 2.06
C VAL A 230 0.56 -15.57 0.81
N GLY A 231 0.18 -14.31 0.93
CA GLY A 231 -0.32 -13.53 -0.19
C GLY A 231 -0.51 -12.05 0.14
N SER A 232 -0.80 -11.26 -0.89
CA SER A 232 -1.13 -9.83 -0.74
C SER A 232 -2.37 -9.63 0.12
N THR A 233 -2.65 -8.39 0.52
CA THR A 233 -3.87 -8.03 1.28
C THR A 233 -5.14 -8.50 0.57
N SER A 234 -5.28 -8.22 -0.73
CA SER A 234 -6.41 -8.73 -1.54
C SER A 234 -6.42 -10.26 -1.62
N GLY A 235 -5.25 -10.87 -1.75
CA GLY A 235 -5.10 -12.34 -1.76
C GLY A 235 -5.55 -12.97 -0.44
N MET A 236 -5.13 -12.41 0.71
CA MET A 236 -5.55 -12.87 2.03
C MET A 236 -7.07 -12.72 2.23
N LEU A 237 -7.65 -11.58 1.84
CA LEU A 237 -9.10 -11.38 1.90
C LEU A 237 -9.85 -12.44 1.06
N LYS A 238 -9.44 -12.64 -0.19
CA LYS A 238 -10.04 -13.67 -1.08
C LYS A 238 -9.87 -15.08 -0.50
N PHE A 239 -8.70 -15.37 0.07
CA PHE A 239 -8.45 -16.66 0.72
C PHE A 239 -9.42 -16.90 1.87
N THR A 240 -9.59 -15.92 2.78
CA THR A 240 -10.48 -16.09 3.94
C THR A 240 -11.97 -16.22 3.57
N ILE A 241 -12.40 -15.68 2.43
CA ILE A 241 -13.77 -15.85 1.93
C ILE A 241 -13.99 -17.29 1.46
N ASN A 242 -13.04 -17.86 0.72
CA ASN A 242 -13.18 -19.14 0.05
C ASN A 242 -12.77 -20.35 0.89
N ASP A 243 -11.92 -20.16 1.88
CA ASP A 243 -11.43 -21.22 2.76
C ASP A 243 -12.47 -21.59 3.83
N PRO A 244 -12.65 -22.89 4.17
CA PRO A 244 -13.67 -23.31 5.11
C PRO A 244 -13.36 -23.06 6.59
N ALA A 245 -12.14 -22.65 6.96
CA ALA A 245 -11.80 -22.35 8.35
C ALA A 245 -12.60 -21.15 8.87
N ASN A 246 -12.89 -21.17 10.17
CA ASN A 246 -13.65 -20.12 10.85
C ASN A 246 -12.79 -19.16 11.66
N THR A 247 -11.52 -19.51 11.91
CA THR A 247 -10.60 -18.67 12.69
C THR A 247 -9.30 -18.46 11.92
N TYR A 248 -8.80 -17.24 11.89
CA TYR A 248 -7.57 -16.85 11.21
C TYR A 248 -6.70 -15.97 12.12
N ILE A 249 -5.41 -16.27 12.16
CA ILE A 249 -4.38 -15.39 12.71
C ILE A 249 -3.78 -14.65 11.52
N VAL A 250 -3.78 -13.32 11.56
CA VAL A 250 -3.49 -12.46 10.40
C VAL A 250 -2.22 -11.67 10.65
N ALA A 251 -1.13 -12.01 9.94
CA ALA A 251 0.16 -11.31 10.01
C ALA A 251 0.30 -10.29 8.87
N THR A 252 -0.37 -9.17 9.03
CA THR A 252 -0.21 -7.93 8.28
C THR A 252 -0.77 -6.78 9.12
N GLU A 253 -0.87 -5.59 8.55
CA GLU A 253 -1.49 -4.43 9.21
C GLU A 253 -2.97 -4.70 9.55
N SER A 254 -3.40 -4.29 10.73
CA SER A 254 -4.68 -4.73 11.32
C SER A 254 -5.93 -4.19 10.61
N GLY A 255 -5.85 -3.08 9.89
CA GLY A 255 -6.98 -2.44 9.21
C GLY A 255 -7.69 -3.33 8.19
N ILE A 256 -6.99 -4.32 7.59
CA ILE A 256 -7.59 -5.29 6.66
C ILE A 256 -8.69 -6.14 7.34
N ILE A 257 -8.58 -6.33 8.66
CA ILE A 257 -9.54 -7.15 9.43
C ILE A 257 -10.95 -6.61 9.30
N HIS A 258 -11.12 -5.28 9.19
CA HIS A 258 -12.44 -4.68 8.96
C HIS A 258 -13.13 -5.25 7.71
N GLN A 259 -12.42 -5.32 6.58
CA GLN A 259 -12.97 -5.89 5.35
C GLN A 259 -13.14 -7.42 5.43
N MET A 260 -12.22 -8.12 6.12
CA MET A 260 -12.36 -9.55 6.34
C MET A 260 -13.62 -9.88 7.14
N GLN A 261 -13.91 -9.11 8.20
CA GLN A 261 -15.12 -9.27 9.01
C GLN A 261 -16.39 -8.92 8.21
N LYS A 262 -16.35 -7.85 7.39
CA LYS A 262 -17.48 -7.49 6.52
C LYS A 262 -17.79 -8.56 5.47
N ALA A 263 -16.74 -9.13 4.87
CA ALA A 263 -16.88 -10.15 3.84
C ALA A 263 -17.26 -11.53 4.43
N SER A 264 -16.89 -11.79 5.68
CA SER A 264 -17.10 -13.09 6.35
C SER A 264 -17.52 -12.87 7.82
N PRO A 265 -18.74 -12.37 8.09
CA PRO A 265 -19.17 -11.94 9.42
C PRO A 265 -19.27 -13.09 10.44
N GLY A 266 -19.29 -14.35 9.99
CA GLY A 266 -19.29 -15.54 10.86
C GLY A 266 -17.90 -16.06 11.25
N LYS A 267 -16.82 -15.42 10.75
CA LYS A 267 -15.44 -15.84 10.99
C LYS A 267 -14.75 -14.95 12.02
N THR A 268 -13.74 -15.50 12.69
CA THR A 268 -12.92 -14.78 13.66
C THR A 268 -11.55 -14.46 13.06
N PHE A 269 -11.13 -13.22 13.19
CA PHE A 269 -9.84 -12.73 12.72
C PHE A 269 -9.05 -12.16 13.89
N ILE A 270 -7.88 -12.72 14.15
CA ILE A 270 -7.01 -12.38 15.27
C ILE A 270 -5.75 -11.75 14.69
N PRO A 271 -5.41 -10.49 15.01
CA PRO A 271 -4.16 -9.91 14.55
C PRO A 271 -2.96 -10.65 15.15
N ALA A 272 -1.97 -10.97 14.33
CA ALA A 272 -0.74 -11.57 14.81
C ALA A 272 0.02 -10.60 15.71
N PRO A 273 0.55 -11.05 16.85
CA PRO A 273 1.16 -10.17 17.84
C PRO A 273 2.58 -9.72 17.42
N PRO A 274 2.89 -8.42 17.55
CA PRO A 274 4.23 -7.90 17.34
C PRO A 274 5.15 -8.14 18.54
N ASN A 275 6.46 -7.96 18.35
CA ASN A 275 7.48 -8.10 19.41
C ASN A 275 7.35 -7.04 20.52
N ASN A 276 6.85 -5.84 20.20
CA ASN A 276 6.66 -4.77 21.17
C ASN A 276 5.47 -5.01 22.12
N ALA A 277 5.23 -4.09 23.06
CA ALA A 277 4.14 -4.20 24.04
C ALA A 277 2.75 -3.84 23.46
N CYS A 278 2.67 -3.37 22.23
CA CYS A 278 1.40 -3.08 21.56
C CYS A 278 0.72 -4.38 21.15
N ALA A 279 -0.59 -4.45 21.30
CA ALA A 279 -1.37 -5.63 20.92
C ALA A 279 -1.81 -5.61 19.44
N CYS A 280 -1.62 -4.49 18.76
CA CYS A 280 -2.00 -4.29 17.36
C CYS A 280 -0.76 -3.98 16.50
N ASN A 281 -0.84 -4.32 15.23
CA ASN A 281 0.18 -4.03 14.24
C ASN A 281 -0.32 -2.99 13.26
N ASP A 282 -0.49 -1.76 13.74
CA ASP A 282 -0.98 -0.63 12.94
C ASP A 282 0.15 0.12 12.26
N CYS A 283 -0.07 0.53 11.02
CA CYS A 283 0.85 1.42 10.32
C CYS A 283 0.62 2.87 10.77
N PRO A 284 1.58 3.49 11.50
CA PRO A 284 1.39 4.85 12.02
C PRO A 284 1.20 5.88 10.91
N HIS A 285 1.74 5.63 9.71
CA HIS A 285 1.57 6.50 8.56
C HIS A 285 0.16 6.44 7.96
N MET A 286 -0.41 5.24 7.85
CA MET A 286 -1.78 5.05 7.37
C MET A 286 -2.80 5.69 8.33
N LYS A 287 -2.55 5.62 9.63
CA LYS A 287 -3.41 6.17 10.69
C LYS A 287 -3.30 7.71 10.84
N LEU A 288 -2.44 8.37 10.08
CA LEU A 288 -2.43 9.84 9.99
C LEU A 288 -3.67 10.40 9.28
N ASN A 289 -4.28 9.64 8.40
CA ASN A 289 -5.54 10.02 7.77
C ASN A 289 -6.71 9.84 8.76
N THR A 290 -7.50 10.88 8.97
CA THR A 290 -8.73 10.86 9.78
C THR A 290 -9.90 11.41 8.98
N LEU A 291 -11.14 11.23 9.45
CA LEU A 291 -12.32 11.81 8.80
C LEU A 291 -12.25 13.34 8.74
N GLU A 292 -11.75 13.98 9.78
CA GLU A 292 -11.60 15.43 9.86
C GLU A 292 -10.61 15.94 8.81
N LYS A 293 -9.45 15.28 8.70
CA LYS A 293 -8.45 15.61 7.68
C LYS A 293 -8.97 15.36 6.27
N LEU A 294 -9.69 14.25 6.07
CA LEU A 294 -10.33 13.93 4.80
C LEU A 294 -11.38 14.98 4.40
N TYR A 295 -12.22 15.39 5.35
CA TYR A 295 -13.20 16.47 5.15
C TYR A 295 -12.53 17.79 4.77
N ASN A 296 -11.55 18.24 5.56
CA ASN A 296 -10.81 19.46 5.29
C ASN A 296 -10.06 19.39 3.97
N CYS A 297 -9.43 18.25 3.68
CA CYS A 297 -8.74 18.00 2.41
C CYS A 297 -9.67 18.18 1.21
N LEU A 298 -10.85 17.57 1.22
CA LEU A 298 -11.87 17.74 0.19
C LEU A 298 -12.39 19.18 0.11
N LYS A 299 -12.68 19.80 1.26
CA LYS A 299 -13.24 21.14 1.33
C LYS A 299 -12.33 22.20 0.72
N TYR A 300 -11.04 22.15 1.06
CA TYR A 300 -10.04 23.12 0.64
C TYR A 300 -9.21 22.66 -0.58
N GLU A 301 -9.41 21.43 -1.05
CA GLU A 301 -8.65 20.78 -2.13
C GLU A 301 -7.14 20.84 -1.91
N SER A 302 -6.73 20.55 -0.68
CA SER A 302 -5.33 20.60 -0.23
C SER A 302 -5.13 19.66 0.99
N PRO A 303 -3.96 19.04 1.16
CA PRO A 303 -2.77 19.09 0.30
C PRO A 303 -2.95 18.38 -1.06
N GLU A 304 -2.38 18.96 -2.10
CA GLU A 304 -2.33 18.35 -3.44
C GLU A 304 -0.95 17.73 -3.69
N ILE A 305 -0.92 16.56 -4.29
CA ILE A 305 0.30 15.91 -4.78
C ILE A 305 0.71 16.55 -6.10
N THR A 306 1.89 17.13 -6.09
CA THR A 306 2.54 17.71 -7.28
C THR A 306 3.86 16.99 -7.55
N LEU A 307 4.12 16.66 -8.81
CA LEU A 307 5.34 16.00 -9.26
C LEU A 307 5.92 16.78 -10.45
N ASP A 308 7.24 16.73 -10.58
CA ASP A 308 7.90 17.24 -11.76
C ASP A 308 7.48 16.44 -13.00
N GLU A 309 7.16 17.13 -14.09
CA GLU A 309 6.71 16.51 -15.36
C GLU A 309 7.74 15.49 -15.89
N SER A 310 9.01 15.76 -15.71
CA SER A 310 10.09 14.83 -16.11
C SER A 310 10.12 13.56 -15.28
N VAL A 311 9.72 13.62 -14.00
CA VAL A 311 9.57 12.45 -13.11
C VAL A 311 8.34 11.66 -13.54
N ILE A 312 7.20 12.34 -13.77
CA ILE A 312 5.97 11.69 -14.25
C ILE A 312 6.26 10.90 -15.52
N ALA A 313 6.85 11.54 -16.53
CA ALA A 313 7.13 10.92 -17.83
C ALA A 313 8.01 9.66 -17.73
N ARG A 314 9.00 9.65 -16.81
CA ARG A 314 9.90 8.51 -16.62
C ARG A 314 9.28 7.40 -15.76
N ALA A 315 8.49 7.76 -14.74
CA ALA A 315 7.86 6.81 -13.82
C ALA A 315 6.61 6.15 -14.39
N GLN A 316 5.96 6.78 -15.38
CA GLN A 316 4.72 6.29 -15.99
C GLN A 316 4.92 4.93 -16.65
N ARG A 317 5.93 4.78 -17.50
CA ARG A 317 6.13 3.55 -18.27
C ARG A 317 6.37 2.29 -17.42
N PRO A 318 7.21 2.31 -16.34
CA PRO A 318 7.32 1.18 -15.41
C PRO A 318 6.01 0.75 -14.74
N ILE A 319 5.14 1.73 -14.40
CA ILE A 319 3.84 1.45 -13.80
C ILE A 319 2.86 0.89 -14.85
N GLU A 320 2.80 1.49 -16.04
CA GLU A 320 1.97 0.98 -17.15
C GLU A 320 2.35 -0.46 -17.50
N ARG A 321 3.64 -0.76 -17.53
CA ARG A 321 4.14 -2.11 -17.80
C ARG A 321 3.67 -3.13 -16.76
N MET A 322 3.63 -2.74 -15.49
CA MET A 322 3.00 -3.54 -14.43
C MET A 322 1.52 -3.82 -14.73
N LEU A 323 0.77 -2.77 -15.09
CA LEU A 323 -0.67 -2.90 -15.38
C LEU A 323 -0.92 -3.74 -16.63
N GLU A 324 -0.11 -3.57 -17.70
CA GLU A 324 -0.17 -4.36 -18.92
C GLU A 324 0.05 -5.85 -18.65
N ILE A 325 1.11 -6.19 -17.91
CA ILE A 325 1.42 -7.59 -17.54
C ILE A 325 0.31 -8.16 -16.67
N SER A 326 -0.16 -7.43 -15.67
CA SER A 326 -1.24 -7.87 -14.79
C SER A 326 -2.54 -8.15 -15.58
N ALA A 327 -2.91 -7.27 -16.52
CA ALA A 327 -4.08 -7.47 -17.37
C ALA A 327 -3.96 -8.72 -18.27
N GLN A 328 -2.76 -8.98 -18.82
CA GLN A 328 -2.50 -10.19 -19.62
C GLN A 328 -2.63 -11.48 -18.81
N LEU A 329 -2.33 -11.42 -17.52
CA LEU A 329 -2.39 -12.54 -16.58
C LEU A 329 -3.75 -12.68 -15.87
N GLY A 330 -4.66 -11.74 -16.09
CA GLY A 330 -6.00 -11.73 -15.47
C GLY A 330 -6.01 -11.37 -13.99
N LEU A 331 -5.03 -10.54 -13.58
CA LEU A 331 -4.86 -10.06 -12.21
C LEU A 331 -5.50 -8.69 -11.98
#